data_0fb627a6ea8fc1d3336d3b07163e7fef
#
_entry.id   0fb627a6ea8fc1d3336d3b07163e7fef
#
_cell.length_a   1.000
_cell.length_b   1.000
_cell.length_c   1.000
_cell.angle_alpha   90.00
_cell.angle_beta   90.00
_cell.angle_gamma   90.00
#
_symmetry.space_group_name_H-M   'P 1'
#
loop_
_entity.id
_entity.type
_entity.pdbx_description
1 polymer ?
#
loop_
_entity_poly.entity_id
_entity_poly.type
_entity_poly.pdbx_seq_one_letter_code
_entity_poly.pdbx_strand_id
1 'polypeptide(L)'
;MKKARLLSAAFLIWLSLQIFPLAVSARDQTGDIAPDFYEPAARYVQAHEIDEMLSTYFKPGQPGATVIISQRGVILFRKAYGLANTGTNMPLRPELPLRVGSVTKQFTAAAIMLLAEQGKLSVSEEIGKYFPEYPEHGRHVTIEHLLTHTSGIRNYTGLPQFGTVMTKDVSANEAIAFFKDVSPQFQPGQRFSYSNSNYFLLGAIIEKVSGMSYPDFMQQQIFQPLQMRSTEIENAHSPLSPVIGYSQGRKGISSAPYYSMSWPFAAGALRTSVDDLVRWDSAIRTGTLLRSESWDRMAADHTLNGGSHTGYGYGWFLRRVGGSNALEHGGDIGGFSADTWRFPKEELFVAVLANSDAHDPAPDTIAEKIAKIILRH
;
A
#
# COMPACT_ATOMS: atom_id res chain seq x y z
N MET A 1 6.27 -70.74 -47.89
CA MET A 1 5.45 -70.96 -49.12
C MET A 1 4.19 -70.14 -49.01
N LYS A 2 3.87 -69.37 -50.08
CA LYS A 2 2.60 -68.73 -50.46
C LYS A 2 2.10 -67.61 -49.55
N LYS A 3 2.21 -66.27 -49.87
CA LYS A 3 1.56 -65.47 -50.89
C LYS A 3 0.05 -65.48 -50.79
N ALA A 4 -0.54 -64.29 -50.50
CA ALA A 4 -1.48 -63.48 -51.29
C ALA A 4 -2.06 -62.40 -50.37
N ARG A 5 -1.89 -61.09 -50.60
CA ARG A 5 -2.51 -60.15 -51.56
C ARG A 5 -3.95 -59.71 -51.16
N LEU A 6 -4.04 -58.45 -50.75
CA LEU A 6 -4.86 -57.35 -51.32
C LEU A 6 -6.35 -57.35 -50.98
N LEU A 7 -6.86 -56.27 -50.38
CA LEU A 7 -7.52 -55.20 -51.13
C LEU A 7 -7.94 -54.04 -50.16
N SER A 8 -7.77 -52.85 -50.65
CA SER A 8 -8.06 -51.55 -50.09
C SER A 8 -9.55 -51.23 -49.99
N ALA A 9 -9.94 -50.44 -48.98
CA ALA A 9 -11.06 -49.53 -49.11
C ALA A 9 -10.74 -48.26 -48.33
N ALA A 10 -10.51 -47.22 -49.06
CA ALA A 10 -10.36 -45.86 -48.53
C ALA A 10 -11.71 -45.32 -48.08
N PHE A 11 -11.85 -44.89 -46.85
CA PHE A 11 -12.95 -44.04 -46.41
C PHE A 11 -12.35 -42.69 -46.08
N LEU A 12 -12.60 -41.71 -46.97
CA LEU A 12 -12.34 -40.29 -46.76
C LEU A 12 -13.34 -39.76 -45.73
N ILE A 13 -12.87 -39.49 -44.50
CA ILE A 13 -13.59 -38.64 -43.57
C ILE A 13 -12.94 -37.24 -43.62
N TRP A 14 -13.70 -36.30 -44.17
CA TRP A 14 -13.41 -34.87 -44.10
C TRP A 14 -13.54 -34.43 -42.63
N LEU A 15 -12.44 -34.23 -41.91
CA LEU A 15 -12.42 -33.47 -40.68
C LEU A 15 -12.07 -32.04 -41.03
N SER A 16 -13.06 -31.15 -40.96
CA SER A 16 -12.85 -29.72 -41.01
C SER A 16 -12.10 -29.29 -39.76
N LEU A 17 -10.77 -29.12 -39.85
CA LEU A 17 -9.98 -28.40 -38.84
C LEU A 17 -10.43 -26.93 -38.84
N GLN A 18 -11.23 -26.56 -37.87
CA GLN A 18 -11.33 -25.17 -37.48
C GLN A 18 -10.01 -24.78 -36.80
N ILE A 19 -9.16 -24.08 -37.55
CA ILE A 19 -7.98 -23.43 -37.07
C ILE A 19 -8.44 -22.23 -36.23
N PHE A 20 -8.53 -22.39 -34.92
CA PHE A 20 -8.50 -21.25 -34.01
C PHE A 20 -7.09 -20.68 -34.06
N PRO A 21 -6.89 -19.39 -34.33
CA PRO A 21 -5.59 -18.79 -34.18
C PRO A 21 -5.27 -18.76 -32.68
N LEU A 22 -4.32 -19.56 -32.27
CA LEU A 22 -3.60 -19.36 -30.99
C LEU A 22 -2.93 -17.99 -31.11
N ALA A 23 -3.48 -17.01 -30.41
CA ALA A 23 -2.79 -15.77 -30.16
C ALA A 23 -1.54 -16.11 -29.31
N VAL A 24 -0.41 -16.26 -29.99
CA VAL A 24 0.90 -16.32 -29.35
C VAL A 24 1.18 -14.92 -28.81
N SER A 25 0.98 -14.73 -27.52
CA SER A 25 1.43 -13.56 -26.80
C SER A 25 2.96 -13.44 -26.98
N ALA A 26 3.38 -12.46 -27.75
CA ALA A 26 4.78 -12.07 -27.84
C ALA A 26 5.19 -11.49 -26.48
N ARG A 27 5.94 -12.25 -25.70
CA ARG A 27 6.63 -11.72 -24.51
C ARG A 27 7.74 -10.79 -25.02
N ASP A 28 7.60 -9.51 -24.75
CA ASP A 28 8.73 -8.60 -24.82
C ASP A 28 9.75 -8.98 -23.74
N GLN A 29 11.02 -9.02 -24.09
CA GLN A 29 12.12 -9.44 -23.21
C GLN A 29 12.43 -8.43 -22.09
N THR A 30 11.69 -7.32 -21.99
CA THR A 30 11.83 -6.28 -20.95
C THR A 30 10.99 -6.52 -19.69
N GLY A 31 10.09 -7.52 -19.70
CA GLY A 31 9.27 -7.85 -18.54
C GLY A 31 8.19 -6.81 -18.21
N ASP A 32 7.94 -5.85 -19.08
CA ASP A 32 6.87 -4.89 -18.95
C ASP A 32 5.51 -5.56 -19.12
N ILE A 33 4.53 -5.11 -18.31
CA ILE A 33 3.13 -5.51 -18.46
C ILE A 33 2.69 -5.02 -19.83
N ALA A 34 2.48 -5.96 -20.78
CA ALA A 34 2.10 -5.63 -22.14
C ALA A 34 0.81 -4.79 -22.17
N PRO A 35 0.71 -3.80 -23.07
CA PRO A 35 -0.43 -2.89 -23.15
C PRO A 35 -1.74 -3.49 -23.69
N ASP A 36 -1.85 -4.82 -23.80
CA ASP A 36 -2.94 -5.52 -24.50
C ASP A 36 -4.28 -5.62 -23.74
N PHE A 37 -4.45 -4.87 -22.63
CA PHE A 37 -5.70 -4.88 -21.85
C PHE A 37 -6.47 -3.54 -21.91
N TYR A 38 -6.45 -2.85 -23.04
CA TYR A 38 -7.28 -1.67 -23.25
C TYR A 38 -8.68 -2.04 -23.70
N GLU A 39 -9.68 -1.78 -22.87
CA GLU A 39 -11.10 -1.87 -23.22
C GLU A 39 -11.69 -0.54 -23.77
N PRO A 40 -12.89 -0.56 -24.46
CA PRO A 40 -13.20 0.38 -25.53
C PRO A 40 -13.71 1.77 -25.12
N ALA A 41 -13.77 2.63 -26.11
CA ALA A 41 -14.30 4.00 -26.29
C ALA A 41 -14.72 4.85 -25.06
N ALA A 42 -15.64 4.42 -24.20
CA ALA A 42 -16.09 5.22 -23.04
C ALA A 42 -15.00 5.40 -21.98
N ARG A 43 -14.16 4.39 -21.76
CA ARG A 43 -13.00 4.45 -20.83
C ARG A 43 -11.89 5.35 -21.37
N TYR A 44 -11.76 5.44 -22.71
CA TYR A 44 -10.80 6.35 -23.34
C TYR A 44 -11.14 7.83 -23.04
N VAL A 45 -12.45 8.17 -23.04
CA VAL A 45 -12.91 9.54 -22.71
C VAL A 45 -12.59 9.90 -21.25
N GLN A 46 -12.82 8.99 -20.30
CA GLN A 46 -12.50 9.22 -18.90
C GLN A 46 -10.99 9.33 -18.66
N ALA A 47 -10.18 8.50 -19.32
CA ALA A 47 -8.72 8.56 -19.24
C ALA A 47 -8.19 9.90 -19.77
N HIS A 48 -8.77 10.44 -20.82
CA HIS A 48 -8.41 11.75 -21.37
C HIS A 48 -8.79 12.89 -20.41
N GLU A 49 -10.02 12.89 -19.87
CA GLU A 49 -10.46 13.88 -18.84
C GLU A 49 -9.51 13.89 -17.64
N ILE A 50 -9.12 12.70 -17.19
CA ILE A 50 -8.19 12.54 -16.06
C ILE A 50 -6.79 13.09 -16.42
N ASP A 51 -6.29 12.78 -17.62
CA ASP A 51 -4.97 13.26 -18.08
C ASP A 51 -4.93 14.79 -18.20
N GLU A 52 -5.96 15.40 -18.76
CA GLU A 52 -6.10 16.85 -18.83
C GLU A 52 -6.11 17.46 -17.43
N MET A 53 -6.93 16.95 -16.51
CA MET A 53 -7.00 17.40 -15.12
C MET A 53 -5.63 17.31 -14.45
N LEU A 54 -4.94 16.16 -14.51
CA LEU A 54 -3.64 15.94 -13.86
C LEU A 54 -2.56 16.85 -14.46
N SER A 55 -2.59 17.10 -15.76
CA SER A 55 -1.67 18.02 -16.45
C SER A 55 -1.82 19.47 -15.98
N THR A 56 -2.98 19.84 -15.42
CA THR A 56 -3.15 21.17 -14.80
C THR A 56 -2.49 21.25 -13.42
N TYR A 57 -2.41 20.17 -12.68
CA TYR A 57 -1.84 20.10 -11.33
C TYR A 57 -0.31 19.95 -11.34
N PHE A 58 0.22 19.06 -12.17
CA PHE A 58 1.64 18.76 -12.21
C PHE A 58 2.33 19.48 -13.37
N LYS A 59 3.14 20.49 -13.03
CA LYS A 59 3.80 21.35 -14.04
C LYS A 59 5.15 20.75 -14.49
N PRO A 60 5.53 20.93 -15.76
CA PRO A 60 6.86 20.57 -16.23
C PRO A 60 7.98 21.21 -15.40
N GLY A 61 9.06 20.48 -15.17
CA GLY A 61 10.22 20.98 -14.42
C GLY A 61 10.07 21.03 -12.89
N GLN A 62 8.90 20.65 -12.37
CA GLN A 62 8.61 20.59 -10.93
C GLN A 62 8.58 19.14 -10.44
N PRO A 63 8.65 18.87 -9.11
CA PRO A 63 8.25 17.58 -8.55
C PRO A 63 6.86 17.19 -9.04
N GLY A 64 6.55 15.91 -9.06
CA GLY A 64 5.31 15.46 -9.65
C GLY A 64 4.68 14.28 -8.93
N ALA A 65 3.93 13.47 -9.69
CA ALA A 65 3.29 12.27 -9.16
C ALA A 65 3.25 11.14 -10.18
N THR A 66 3.15 9.92 -9.67
CA THR A 66 2.76 8.73 -10.41
C THR A 66 1.32 8.38 -10.07
N VAL A 67 0.53 8.06 -11.09
CA VAL A 67 -0.90 7.77 -10.95
C VAL A 67 -1.22 6.46 -11.65
N ILE A 68 -2.00 5.60 -10.98
CA ILE A 68 -2.54 4.40 -11.57
C ILE A 68 -4.02 4.25 -11.20
N ILE A 69 -4.79 3.75 -12.16
CA ILE A 69 -6.20 3.40 -11.99
C ILE A 69 -6.36 1.99 -12.54
N SER A 70 -6.88 1.09 -11.74
CA SER A 70 -7.27 -0.24 -12.22
C SER A 70 -8.72 -0.55 -11.82
N GLN A 71 -9.42 -1.26 -12.69
CA GLN A 71 -10.77 -1.74 -12.41
C GLN A 71 -10.92 -3.18 -12.88
N ARG A 72 -11.42 -4.04 -12.00
CA ARG A 72 -11.59 -5.49 -12.29
C ARG A 72 -10.29 -6.16 -12.76
N GLY A 73 -9.15 -5.69 -12.22
CA GLY A 73 -7.81 -6.18 -12.59
C GLY A 73 -7.26 -5.64 -13.91
N VAL A 74 -7.98 -4.75 -14.61
CA VAL A 74 -7.52 -4.09 -15.84
C VAL A 74 -7.02 -2.68 -15.51
N ILE A 75 -5.82 -2.34 -15.98
CA ILE A 75 -5.26 -1.00 -15.85
C ILE A 75 -5.97 -0.07 -16.84
N LEU A 76 -6.66 0.96 -16.32
CA LEU A 76 -7.37 1.97 -17.10
C LEU A 76 -6.50 3.20 -17.38
N PHE A 77 -5.59 3.50 -16.44
CA PHE A 77 -4.71 4.65 -16.53
C PHE A 77 -3.41 4.37 -15.79
N ARG A 78 -2.26 4.71 -16.38
CA ARG A 78 -0.92 4.57 -15.79
C ARG A 78 -0.03 5.65 -16.35
N LYS A 79 0.30 6.66 -15.56
CA LYS A 79 1.11 7.80 -16.03
C LYS A 79 1.91 8.44 -14.88
N ALA A 80 2.99 9.10 -15.26
CA ALA A 80 3.77 9.95 -14.37
C ALA A 80 3.85 11.38 -14.91
N TYR A 81 3.97 12.34 -14.00
CA TYR A 81 4.08 13.76 -14.29
C TYR A 81 5.25 14.33 -13.50
N GLY A 82 5.92 15.36 -14.06
CA GLY A 82 6.98 16.07 -13.37
C GLY A 82 8.31 15.31 -13.30
N LEU A 83 9.16 15.71 -12.37
CA LEU A 83 10.51 15.22 -12.20
C LEU A 83 10.69 14.40 -10.92
N ALA A 84 11.39 13.28 -11.03
CA ALA A 84 11.87 12.50 -9.90
C ALA A 84 12.98 13.23 -9.14
N ASN A 85 13.81 13.99 -9.88
CA ASN A 85 14.89 14.79 -9.33
C ASN A 85 15.03 16.08 -10.15
N THR A 86 14.71 17.22 -9.54
CA THR A 86 14.78 18.53 -10.21
C THR A 86 16.22 18.99 -10.43
N GLY A 87 17.18 18.54 -9.60
CA GLY A 87 18.57 18.89 -9.72
C GLY A 87 19.28 18.25 -10.92
N THR A 88 18.80 17.07 -11.36
CA THR A 88 19.34 16.34 -12.51
C THR A 88 18.38 16.35 -13.72
N ASN A 89 17.24 16.99 -13.61
CA ASN A 89 16.14 16.92 -14.59
C ASN A 89 15.68 15.49 -14.92
N MET A 90 15.80 14.56 -13.95
CA MET A 90 15.36 13.19 -14.14
C MET A 90 13.83 13.13 -14.16
N PRO A 91 13.19 12.62 -15.22
CA PRO A 91 11.74 12.52 -15.26
C PRO A 91 11.24 11.47 -14.26
N LEU A 92 10.07 11.72 -13.66
CA LEU A 92 9.36 10.72 -12.89
C LEU A 92 8.75 9.67 -13.84
N ARG A 93 8.73 8.41 -13.42
CA ARG A 93 8.18 7.28 -14.18
C ARG A 93 7.36 6.38 -13.26
N PRO A 94 6.28 5.71 -13.75
CA PRO A 94 5.38 4.91 -12.91
C PRO A 94 6.05 3.76 -12.17
N GLU A 95 7.10 3.16 -12.74
CA GLU A 95 7.85 2.05 -12.14
C GLU A 95 8.81 2.48 -11.02
N LEU A 96 9.07 3.78 -10.87
CA LEU A 96 9.96 4.27 -9.81
C LEU A 96 9.27 4.17 -8.44
N PRO A 97 9.94 3.58 -7.43
CA PRO A 97 9.39 3.50 -6.09
C PRO A 97 9.47 4.84 -5.35
N LEU A 98 8.36 5.24 -4.75
CA LEU A 98 8.24 6.40 -3.88
C LEU A 98 7.94 5.94 -2.45
N ARG A 99 8.33 6.74 -1.46
CA ARG A 99 7.87 6.57 -0.08
C ARG A 99 6.37 6.86 -0.02
N VAL A 100 5.62 6.00 0.67
CA VAL A 100 4.16 6.11 0.74
C VAL A 100 3.65 6.33 2.16
N GLY A 101 4.55 6.57 3.11
CA GLY A 101 4.16 6.87 4.49
C GLY A 101 3.16 5.87 5.05
N SER A 102 2.08 6.36 5.61
CA SER A 102 1.09 5.54 6.33
C SER A 102 0.32 4.53 5.49
N VAL A 103 0.41 4.57 4.15
CA VAL A 103 -0.06 3.46 3.29
C VAL A 103 0.60 2.12 3.70
N THR A 104 1.78 2.18 4.34
CA THR A 104 2.46 1.02 4.96
C THR A 104 1.55 0.21 5.87
N LYS A 105 0.63 0.88 6.57
CA LYS A 105 -0.17 0.25 7.63
C LYS A 105 -1.05 -0.90 7.14
N GLN A 106 -1.61 -0.80 5.96
CA GLN A 106 -2.39 -1.91 5.39
C GLN A 106 -1.55 -3.18 5.19
N PHE A 107 -0.28 -3.03 4.85
CA PHE A 107 0.66 -4.16 4.71
C PHE A 107 1.05 -4.74 6.07
N THR A 108 1.31 -3.90 7.06
CA THR A 108 1.59 -4.34 8.44
C THR A 108 0.40 -5.08 9.04
N ALA A 109 -0.82 -4.57 8.82
CA ALA A 109 -2.04 -5.23 9.27
C ALA A 109 -2.22 -6.60 8.60
N ALA A 110 -1.97 -6.71 7.30
CA ALA A 110 -2.01 -7.99 6.58
C ALA A 110 -0.93 -8.97 7.10
N ALA A 111 0.25 -8.49 7.46
CA ALA A 111 1.30 -9.31 8.08
C ALA A 111 0.86 -9.90 9.43
N ILE A 112 0.19 -9.11 10.27
CA ILE A 112 -0.41 -9.58 11.53
C ILE A 112 -1.49 -10.61 11.25
N MET A 113 -2.38 -10.37 10.28
CA MET A 113 -3.43 -11.31 9.92
C MET A 113 -2.86 -12.62 9.33
N LEU A 114 -1.77 -12.54 8.57
CA LEU A 114 -1.08 -13.74 8.06
C LEU A 114 -0.52 -14.60 9.22
N LEU A 115 0.10 -13.98 10.22
CA LEU A 115 0.55 -14.69 11.42
C LEU A 115 -0.62 -15.26 12.23
N ALA A 116 -1.75 -14.56 12.28
CA ALA A 116 -2.96 -15.04 12.93
C ALA A 116 -3.56 -16.26 12.21
N GLU A 117 -3.62 -16.25 10.87
CA GLU A 117 -4.05 -17.41 10.07
C GLU A 117 -3.13 -18.64 10.24
N GLN A 118 -1.84 -18.39 10.50
CA GLN A 118 -0.86 -19.45 10.81
C GLN A 118 -0.96 -19.95 12.26
N GLY A 119 -1.87 -19.40 13.08
CA GLY A 119 -2.02 -19.75 14.50
C GLY A 119 -0.86 -19.32 15.39
N LYS A 120 0.01 -18.40 14.92
CA LYS A 120 1.18 -17.93 15.66
C LYS A 120 0.85 -16.82 16.67
N LEU A 121 -0.24 -16.11 16.48
CA LEU A 121 -0.80 -15.10 17.39
C LEU A 121 -2.32 -15.02 17.27
N SER A 122 -2.97 -14.34 18.22
CA SER A 122 -4.34 -13.89 18.10
C SER A 122 -4.41 -12.38 18.25
N VAL A 123 -5.27 -11.71 17.49
CA VAL A 123 -5.45 -10.25 17.62
C VAL A 123 -6.03 -9.84 18.98
N SER A 124 -6.65 -10.77 19.72
CA SER A 124 -7.11 -10.57 21.09
C SER A 124 -6.00 -10.68 22.16
N GLU A 125 -4.80 -11.09 21.79
CA GLU A 125 -3.68 -11.19 22.73
C GLU A 125 -3.19 -9.81 23.15
N GLU A 126 -2.86 -9.70 24.44
CA GLU A 126 -2.33 -8.47 25.03
C GLU A 126 -0.84 -8.26 24.68
N ILE A 127 -0.44 -7.01 24.48
CA ILE A 127 0.95 -6.69 24.14
C ILE A 127 1.92 -7.06 25.25
N GLY A 128 1.47 -7.14 26.52
CA GLY A 128 2.27 -7.62 27.64
C GLY A 128 2.84 -9.03 27.46
N LYS A 129 2.20 -9.87 26.62
CA LYS A 129 2.76 -11.18 26.23
C LYS A 129 4.09 -11.03 25.45
N TYR A 130 4.20 -10.01 24.63
CA TYR A 130 5.34 -9.75 23.75
C TYR A 130 6.35 -8.78 24.37
N PHE A 131 5.88 -7.89 25.23
CA PHE A 131 6.66 -6.86 25.92
C PHE A 131 6.37 -6.92 27.42
N PRO A 132 6.89 -7.94 28.14
CA PRO A 132 6.62 -8.09 29.58
C PRO A 132 7.11 -6.89 30.41
N GLU A 133 8.09 -6.15 29.87
CA GLU A 133 8.64 -4.92 30.45
C GLU A 133 7.79 -3.67 30.15
N TYR A 134 6.72 -3.80 29.36
CA TYR A 134 5.83 -2.66 29.08
C TYR A 134 5.10 -2.26 30.37
N PRO A 135 4.98 -0.95 30.67
CA PRO A 135 4.32 -0.50 31.89
C PRO A 135 2.88 -1.00 32.03
N GLU A 136 2.43 -1.18 33.28
CA GLU A 136 1.10 -1.71 33.62
C GLU A 136 -0.04 -0.99 32.89
N HIS A 137 0.06 0.34 32.75
CA HIS A 137 -0.93 1.17 32.10
C HIS A 137 -1.16 0.87 30.60
N GLY A 138 -0.27 0.12 29.97
CA GLY A 138 -0.37 -0.22 28.55
C GLY A 138 -0.29 -1.71 28.23
N ARG A 139 0.16 -2.57 29.18
CA ARG A 139 0.40 -4.00 28.90
C ARG A 139 -0.85 -4.80 28.54
N HIS A 140 -2.03 -4.35 28.96
CA HIS A 140 -3.33 -4.97 28.65
C HIS A 140 -3.96 -4.47 27.34
N VAL A 141 -3.27 -3.64 26.57
CA VAL A 141 -3.65 -3.29 25.21
C VAL A 141 -3.57 -4.54 24.34
N THR A 142 -4.60 -4.85 23.58
CA THR A 142 -4.57 -5.99 22.64
C THR A 142 -3.98 -5.59 21.28
N ILE A 143 -3.55 -6.57 20.49
CA ILE A 143 -3.13 -6.38 19.10
C ILE A 143 -4.25 -5.70 18.30
N GLU A 144 -5.52 -6.06 18.53
CA GLU A 144 -6.66 -5.42 17.88
C GLU A 144 -6.79 -3.93 18.23
N HIS A 145 -6.56 -3.54 19.49
CA HIS A 145 -6.52 -2.13 19.87
C HIS A 145 -5.41 -1.35 19.13
N LEU A 146 -4.26 -2.00 18.84
CA LEU A 146 -3.20 -1.38 18.03
C LEU A 146 -3.65 -1.24 16.56
N LEU A 147 -4.21 -2.29 15.96
CA LEU A 147 -4.66 -2.31 14.57
C LEU A 147 -5.72 -1.24 14.29
N THR A 148 -6.59 -0.98 15.26
CA THR A 148 -7.75 -0.09 15.13
C THR A 148 -7.54 1.30 15.72
N HIS A 149 -6.32 1.61 16.20
CA HIS A 149 -6.00 2.90 16.85
C HIS A 149 -6.89 3.23 18.07
N THR A 150 -7.28 2.20 18.82
CA THR A 150 -8.11 2.33 20.03
C THR A 150 -7.34 2.00 21.33
N SER A 151 -6.02 1.92 21.26
CA SER A 151 -5.14 1.53 22.38
C SER A 151 -5.01 2.60 23.47
N GLY A 152 -5.20 3.88 23.14
CA GLY A 152 -4.85 5.01 24.01
C GLY A 152 -3.36 5.35 24.05
N ILE A 153 -2.47 4.55 23.48
CA ILE A 153 -1.02 4.80 23.42
C ILE A 153 -0.76 6.08 22.62
N ARG A 154 0.00 7.00 23.22
CA ARG A 154 0.32 8.29 22.58
C ARG A 154 1.15 8.09 21.33
N ASN A 155 0.85 8.91 20.32
CA ASN A 155 1.62 8.96 19.08
C ASN A 155 3.01 9.56 19.35
N TYR A 156 4.08 8.78 19.14
CA TYR A 156 5.46 9.22 19.40
C TYR A 156 5.84 10.44 18.54
N THR A 157 5.28 10.60 17.34
CA THR A 157 5.58 11.75 16.46
C THR A 157 5.04 13.07 17.00
N GLY A 158 4.09 13.03 17.93
CA GLY A 158 3.55 14.19 18.63
C GLY A 158 4.27 14.52 19.97
N LEU A 159 5.27 13.74 20.37
CA LEU A 159 6.03 14.02 21.59
C LEU A 159 7.02 15.18 21.36
N PRO A 160 7.15 16.12 22.32
CA PRO A 160 7.97 17.33 22.13
C PRO A 160 9.42 17.04 21.74
N GLN A 161 9.99 15.93 22.22
CA GLN A 161 11.39 15.55 21.98
C GLN A 161 11.61 14.92 20.61
N PHE A 162 10.55 14.50 19.89
CA PHE A 162 10.66 13.76 18.64
C PHE A 162 11.46 14.53 17.58
N GLY A 163 11.21 15.83 17.43
CA GLY A 163 11.92 16.68 16.49
C GLY A 163 13.44 16.72 16.67
N THR A 164 13.95 16.38 17.86
CA THR A 164 15.41 16.36 18.15
C THR A 164 16.08 15.03 17.83
N VAL A 165 15.29 13.96 17.61
CA VAL A 165 15.82 12.60 17.41
C VAL A 165 15.46 12.02 16.05
N MET A 166 14.49 12.56 15.34
CA MET A 166 13.93 12.01 14.09
C MET A 166 14.95 11.83 12.94
N THR A 167 16.11 12.48 13.05
CA THR A 167 17.21 12.34 12.08
C THR A 167 18.22 11.26 12.45
N LYS A 168 18.09 10.65 13.64
CA LYS A 168 18.99 9.60 14.12
C LYS A 168 18.35 8.23 13.91
N ASP A 169 19.16 7.27 13.48
CA ASP A 169 18.70 5.89 13.41
C ASP A 169 18.50 5.32 14.83
N VAL A 170 17.46 4.53 14.98
CA VAL A 170 17.10 3.87 16.24
C VAL A 170 16.75 2.40 15.98
N SER A 171 17.04 1.56 16.95
CA SER A 171 16.52 0.19 17.01
C SER A 171 15.06 0.18 17.44
N ALA A 172 14.36 -0.93 17.21
CA ALA A 172 12.97 -1.07 17.65
C ALA A 172 12.82 -0.90 19.17
N ASN A 173 13.76 -1.41 19.94
CA ASN A 173 13.74 -1.29 21.42
C ASN A 173 13.93 0.16 21.88
N GLU A 174 14.85 0.91 21.26
CA GLU A 174 15.07 2.33 21.59
C GLU A 174 13.85 3.18 21.23
N ALA A 175 13.23 2.92 20.08
CA ALA A 175 12.02 3.64 19.69
C ALA A 175 10.84 3.32 20.63
N ILE A 176 10.66 2.06 21.05
CA ILE A 176 9.64 1.68 22.04
C ILE A 176 9.93 2.35 23.38
N ALA A 177 11.19 2.36 23.82
CA ALA A 177 11.59 3.04 25.06
C ALA A 177 11.30 4.55 25.05
N PHE A 178 11.29 5.18 23.87
CA PHE A 178 10.98 6.60 23.71
C PHE A 178 9.54 6.96 24.09
N PHE A 179 8.58 6.04 23.93
CA PHE A 179 7.15 6.34 24.16
C PHE A 179 6.45 5.43 25.18
N LYS A 180 7.01 4.27 25.56
CA LYS A 180 6.30 3.27 26.38
C LYS A 180 5.93 3.78 27.79
N ASP A 181 6.75 4.68 28.37
CA ASP A 181 6.54 5.21 29.71
C ASP A 181 5.62 6.45 29.73
N VAL A 182 5.17 6.91 28.55
CA VAL A 182 4.25 8.05 28.45
C VAL A 182 2.82 7.57 28.76
N SER A 183 2.18 8.23 29.73
CA SER A 183 0.81 7.88 30.12
C SER A 183 -0.16 7.88 28.94
N PRO A 184 -1.04 6.86 28.82
CA PRO A 184 -2.01 6.77 27.74
C PRO A 184 -3.02 7.93 27.80
N GLN A 185 -3.66 8.21 26.69
CA GLN A 185 -4.66 9.28 26.57
C GLN A 185 -6.03 8.85 27.11
N PHE A 186 -6.32 7.55 27.10
CA PHE A 186 -7.58 6.93 27.50
C PHE A 186 -7.39 5.42 27.66
N GLN A 187 -8.35 4.75 28.27
CA GLN A 187 -8.33 3.28 28.40
C GLN A 187 -8.61 2.59 27.03
N PRO A 188 -8.01 1.42 26.79
CA PRO A 188 -8.21 0.68 25.54
C PRO A 188 -9.69 0.50 25.17
N GLY A 189 -10.04 0.68 23.92
CA GLY A 189 -11.39 0.54 23.38
C GLY A 189 -12.34 1.72 23.65
N GLN A 190 -11.91 2.75 24.40
CA GLN A 190 -12.80 3.88 24.72
C GLN A 190 -12.96 4.90 23.59
N ARG A 191 -11.91 5.15 22.84
CA ARG A 191 -11.90 6.17 21.75
C ARG A 191 -10.97 5.74 20.62
N PHE A 192 -11.21 6.30 19.45
CA PHE A 192 -10.28 6.30 18.35
C PHE A 192 -9.27 7.46 18.49
N SER A 193 -7.98 7.16 18.38
CA SER A 193 -6.91 8.16 18.27
C SER A 193 -5.76 7.60 17.47
N TYR A 194 -5.61 8.08 16.25
CA TYR A 194 -4.56 7.64 15.34
C TYR A 194 -3.16 7.78 15.99
N SER A 195 -2.39 6.70 16.00
CA SER A 195 -1.06 6.67 16.64
C SER A 195 -0.10 5.79 15.85
N ASN A 196 1.01 6.36 15.40
CA ASN A 196 2.09 5.61 14.76
C ASN A 196 2.75 4.62 15.73
N SER A 197 2.75 4.92 17.04
CA SER A 197 3.24 4.00 18.08
C SER A 197 2.56 2.63 18.03
N ASN A 198 1.27 2.59 17.68
CA ASN A 198 0.53 1.34 17.55
C ASN A 198 1.12 0.44 16.46
N TYR A 199 1.31 0.97 15.27
CA TYR A 199 1.86 0.21 14.15
C TYR A 199 3.36 -0.06 14.30
N PHE A 200 4.07 0.80 15.02
CA PHE A 200 5.44 0.51 15.43
C PHE A 200 5.50 -0.77 16.29
N LEU A 201 4.63 -0.87 17.30
CA LEU A 201 4.52 -2.07 18.16
C LEU A 201 4.10 -3.31 17.35
N LEU A 202 3.18 -3.16 16.37
CA LEU A 202 2.80 -4.28 15.49
C LEU A 202 4.00 -4.82 14.70
N GLY A 203 4.86 -3.95 14.17
CA GLY A 203 6.10 -4.36 13.51
C GLY A 203 7.03 -5.15 14.45
N ALA A 204 7.23 -4.65 15.67
CA ALA A 204 8.05 -5.33 16.68
C ALA A 204 7.41 -6.68 17.13
N ILE A 205 6.09 -6.80 17.16
CA ILE A 205 5.39 -8.08 17.41
C ILE A 205 5.63 -9.04 16.24
N ILE A 206 5.59 -8.58 14.99
CA ILE A 206 5.91 -9.40 13.81
C ILE A 206 7.33 -9.98 13.95
N GLU A 207 8.32 -9.16 14.35
CA GLU A 207 9.69 -9.63 14.57
C GLU A 207 9.77 -10.70 15.65
N LYS A 208 9.15 -10.45 16.81
CA LYS A 208 9.17 -11.40 17.95
C LYS A 208 8.49 -12.74 17.62
N VAL A 209 7.39 -12.72 16.88
CA VAL A 209 6.61 -13.91 16.54
C VAL A 209 7.22 -14.70 15.40
N SER A 210 7.79 -14.02 14.41
CA SER A 210 8.37 -14.66 13.23
C SER A 210 9.83 -15.07 13.42
N GLY A 211 10.57 -14.41 14.32
CA GLY A 211 12.03 -14.54 14.46
C GLY A 211 12.82 -13.88 13.32
N MET A 212 12.15 -13.12 12.46
CA MET A 212 12.73 -12.40 11.33
C MET A 212 12.72 -10.91 11.59
N SER A 213 13.62 -10.14 10.96
CA SER A 213 13.46 -8.68 10.92
C SER A 213 12.15 -8.31 10.19
N TYR A 214 11.54 -7.18 10.55
CA TYR A 214 10.31 -6.73 9.88
C TYR A 214 10.50 -6.55 8.36
N PRO A 215 11.60 -5.92 7.87
CA PRO A 215 11.85 -5.85 6.43
C PRO A 215 11.97 -7.22 5.77
N ASP A 216 12.68 -8.17 6.38
CA ASP A 216 12.85 -9.52 5.82
C ASP A 216 11.53 -10.30 5.80
N PHE A 217 10.73 -10.18 6.86
CA PHE A 217 9.41 -10.78 6.92
C PHE A 217 8.52 -10.25 5.79
N MET A 218 8.43 -8.92 5.64
CA MET A 218 7.64 -8.30 4.59
C MET A 218 8.10 -8.72 3.20
N GLN A 219 9.41 -8.75 2.98
CA GLN A 219 9.99 -9.16 1.71
C GLN A 219 9.64 -10.61 1.37
N GLN A 220 9.85 -11.55 2.31
CA GLN A 220 9.72 -12.98 2.04
C GLN A 220 8.27 -13.46 2.08
N GLN A 221 7.44 -12.90 2.96
CA GLN A 221 6.08 -13.40 3.18
C GLN A 221 5.01 -12.63 2.39
N ILE A 222 5.32 -11.41 1.92
CA ILE A 222 4.34 -10.55 1.23
C ILE A 222 4.85 -10.13 -0.15
N PHE A 223 5.98 -9.40 -0.23
CA PHE A 223 6.37 -8.76 -1.49
C PHE A 223 6.81 -9.77 -2.56
N GLN A 224 7.65 -10.74 -2.21
CA GLN A 224 8.10 -11.78 -3.15
C GLN A 224 6.95 -12.66 -3.66
N PRO A 225 6.06 -13.21 -2.80
CA PRO A 225 4.91 -14.00 -3.26
C PRO A 225 3.99 -13.21 -4.22
N LEU A 226 3.83 -11.91 -4.00
CA LEU A 226 3.02 -11.03 -4.82
C LEU A 226 3.77 -10.41 -6.00
N GLN A 227 5.06 -10.75 -6.19
CA GLN A 227 5.93 -10.22 -7.24
C GLN A 227 6.07 -8.68 -7.21
N MET A 228 6.00 -8.08 -6.03
CA MET A 228 6.16 -6.64 -5.81
C MET A 228 7.65 -6.28 -5.78
N ARG A 229 8.26 -6.23 -6.96
CA ARG A 229 9.73 -6.17 -7.13
C ARG A 229 10.33 -4.79 -6.86
N SER A 230 9.51 -3.75 -6.90
CA SER A 230 9.89 -2.35 -6.62
C SER A 230 9.46 -1.92 -5.22
N THR A 231 9.19 -2.89 -4.32
CA THR A 231 8.65 -2.63 -2.99
C THR A 231 9.60 -3.14 -1.92
N GLU A 232 9.87 -2.29 -0.93
CA GLU A 232 10.67 -2.65 0.24
C GLU A 232 10.26 -1.84 1.47
N ILE A 233 10.64 -2.32 2.66
CA ILE A 233 10.65 -1.50 3.88
C ILE A 233 12.01 -0.80 3.94
N GLU A 234 11.99 0.51 3.75
CA GLU A 234 13.21 1.31 3.72
C GLU A 234 13.86 1.39 5.12
N ASN A 235 15.17 1.22 5.16
CA ASN A 235 15.99 1.30 6.37
C ASN A 235 17.37 1.89 6.02
N ALA A 236 18.26 1.98 7.01
CA ALA A 236 19.61 2.54 6.83
C ALA A 236 20.49 1.80 5.79
N HIS A 237 20.14 0.57 5.42
CA HIS A 237 20.88 -0.26 4.45
C HIS A 237 20.21 -0.29 3.07
N SER A 238 19.04 0.33 2.92
CA SER A 238 18.33 0.39 1.63
C SER A 238 19.14 1.18 0.60
N PRO A 239 19.09 0.77 -0.68
CA PRO A 239 19.72 1.53 -1.76
C PRO A 239 19.18 2.96 -1.82
N LEU A 240 20.07 3.91 -2.17
CA LEU A 240 19.66 5.29 -2.36
C LEU A 240 18.61 5.38 -3.49
N SER A 241 17.50 6.04 -3.19
CA SER A 241 16.47 6.29 -4.19
C SER A 241 16.92 7.36 -5.18
N PRO A 242 16.72 7.17 -6.49
CA PRO A 242 16.89 8.23 -7.46
C PRO A 242 15.78 9.30 -7.36
N VAL A 243 14.66 8.99 -6.69
CA VAL A 243 13.54 9.91 -6.47
C VAL A 243 13.80 10.72 -5.22
N ILE A 244 13.84 12.04 -5.36
CA ILE A 244 14.01 12.99 -4.25
C ILE A 244 12.64 13.46 -3.77
N GLY A 245 12.46 13.51 -2.47
CA GLY A 245 11.29 14.12 -1.83
C GLY A 245 11.46 15.63 -1.69
N TYR A 246 10.38 16.38 -1.87
CA TYR A 246 10.39 17.83 -1.83
C TYR A 246 9.35 18.37 -0.85
N SER A 247 9.72 19.43 -0.12
CA SER A 247 8.85 20.13 0.82
C SER A 247 8.83 21.64 0.57
N GLN A 248 7.75 22.29 1.00
CA GLN A 248 7.64 23.74 0.96
C GLN A 248 8.54 24.36 2.02
N GLY A 249 9.55 25.05 1.57
CA GLY A 249 10.42 25.85 2.43
C GLY A 249 10.10 27.35 2.33
N ARG A 250 10.84 28.18 3.10
CA ARG A 250 10.67 29.65 3.08
C ARG A 250 10.97 30.29 1.70
N LYS A 251 11.80 29.64 0.88
CA LYS A 251 12.23 30.12 -0.45
C LYS A 251 11.54 29.40 -1.62
N GLY A 252 10.49 28.65 -1.35
CA GLY A 252 9.80 27.80 -2.32
C GLY A 252 10.06 26.31 -2.07
N ILE A 253 9.74 25.47 -3.06
CA ILE A 253 9.91 24.00 -2.98
C ILE A 253 11.40 23.68 -3.04
N SER A 254 11.86 22.85 -2.12
CA SER A 254 13.25 22.36 -2.03
C SER A 254 13.28 20.92 -1.57
N SER A 255 14.41 20.23 -1.74
CA SER A 255 14.61 18.87 -1.21
C SER A 255 14.24 18.83 0.28
N ALA A 256 13.43 17.86 0.65
CA ALA A 256 12.99 17.69 2.04
C ALA A 256 14.19 17.42 2.96
N PRO A 257 14.13 17.86 4.23
CA PRO A 257 15.16 17.50 5.21
C PRO A 257 15.25 15.99 5.39
N TYR A 258 16.43 15.52 5.78
CA TYR A 258 16.63 14.11 6.09
C TYR A 258 15.75 13.68 7.27
N TYR A 259 15.15 12.50 7.11
CA TYR A 259 14.33 11.83 8.12
C TYR A 259 14.73 10.35 8.15
N SER A 260 15.12 9.84 9.31
CA SER A 260 15.50 8.43 9.42
C SER A 260 14.29 7.52 9.30
N MET A 261 14.35 6.58 8.35
CA MET A 261 13.26 5.63 8.10
C MET A 261 13.15 4.53 9.17
N SER A 262 14.07 4.48 10.14
CA SER A 262 13.94 3.63 11.31
C SER A 262 12.79 4.05 12.25
N TRP A 263 12.42 5.34 12.26
CA TRP A 263 11.31 5.84 13.07
C TRP A 263 9.94 5.46 12.53
N PRO A 264 9.61 5.65 11.23
CA PRO A 264 8.31 5.21 10.73
C PRO A 264 8.16 3.69 10.71
N PHE A 265 9.24 2.93 10.45
CA PHE A 265 9.25 1.47 10.55
C PHE A 265 7.97 0.84 9.98
N ALA A 266 7.26 0.00 10.76
CA ALA A 266 6.02 -0.63 10.34
C ALA A 266 4.80 0.31 10.26
N ALA A 267 4.95 1.56 10.69
CA ALA A 267 3.91 2.59 10.58
C ALA A 267 4.01 3.42 9.28
N GLY A 268 5.18 3.39 8.58
CA GLY A 268 5.36 4.33 7.49
C GLY A 268 6.61 4.18 6.61
N ALA A 269 7.40 3.11 6.73
CA ALA A 269 8.68 2.99 6.02
C ALA A 269 8.59 2.28 4.65
N LEU A 270 7.39 2.02 4.13
CA LEU A 270 7.23 1.41 2.82
C LEU A 270 7.64 2.36 1.70
N ARG A 271 8.43 1.84 0.77
CA ARG A 271 8.72 2.44 -0.53
C ARG A 271 8.23 1.49 -1.62
N THR A 272 7.42 1.99 -2.56
CA THR A 272 6.76 1.16 -3.57
C THR A 272 6.43 1.94 -4.84
N SER A 273 6.18 1.23 -5.94
CA SER A 273 5.67 1.79 -7.19
C SER A 273 4.15 1.64 -7.31
N VAL A 274 3.53 2.45 -8.17
CA VAL A 274 2.09 2.28 -8.47
C VAL A 274 1.79 0.93 -9.11
N ASP A 275 2.73 0.34 -9.86
CA ASP A 275 2.58 -0.98 -10.46
C ASP A 275 2.49 -2.08 -9.39
N ASP A 276 3.32 -2.00 -8.36
CA ASP A 276 3.29 -2.96 -7.26
C ASP A 276 2.03 -2.79 -6.39
N LEU A 277 1.51 -1.57 -6.27
CA LEU A 277 0.22 -1.35 -5.60
C LEU A 277 -0.97 -1.98 -6.33
N VAL A 278 -0.93 -2.10 -7.66
CA VAL A 278 -1.94 -2.89 -8.41
C VAL A 278 -1.79 -4.38 -8.12
N ARG A 279 -0.57 -4.91 -7.94
CA ARG A 279 -0.36 -6.30 -7.49
C ARG A 279 -0.92 -6.53 -6.10
N TRP A 280 -0.74 -5.56 -5.20
CA TRP A 280 -1.35 -5.56 -3.88
C TRP A 280 -2.88 -5.56 -3.94
N ASP A 281 -3.49 -4.65 -4.69
CA ASP A 281 -4.96 -4.63 -4.90
C ASP A 281 -5.46 -5.95 -5.50
N SER A 282 -4.74 -6.51 -6.46
CA SER A 282 -5.07 -7.81 -7.05
C SER A 282 -5.07 -8.92 -6.00
N ALA A 283 -4.08 -8.93 -5.09
CA ALA A 283 -4.01 -9.93 -4.02
C ALA A 283 -5.21 -9.84 -3.06
N ILE A 284 -5.65 -8.63 -2.73
CA ILE A 284 -6.85 -8.39 -1.92
C ILE A 284 -8.10 -8.91 -2.66
N ARG A 285 -8.23 -8.56 -3.95
CA ARG A 285 -9.38 -8.92 -4.79
C ARG A 285 -9.50 -10.42 -5.01
N THR A 286 -8.37 -11.12 -5.17
CA THR A 286 -8.34 -12.56 -5.47
C THR A 286 -8.20 -13.46 -4.23
N GLY A 287 -8.00 -12.89 -3.04
CA GLY A 287 -7.74 -13.65 -1.83
C GLY A 287 -6.42 -14.42 -1.86
N THR A 288 -5.40 -13.93 -2.59
CA THR A 288 -4.17 -14.71 -2.82
C THR A 288 -3.27 -14.80 -1.59
N LEU A 289 -3.20 -13.75 -0.76
CA LEU A 289 -2.30 -13.67 0.40
C LEU A 289 -2.99 -14.14 1.69
N LEU A 290 -4.21 -13.70 1.89
CA LEU A 290 -5.04 -13.99 3.06
C LEU A 290 -6.37 -14.57 2.60
N ARG A 291 -7.03 -15.32 3.48
CA ARG A 291 -8.40 -15.77 3.26
C ARG A 291 -9.36 -14.57 3.21
N SER A 292 -10.50 -14.74 2.54
CA SER A 292 -11.53 -13.70 2.41
C SER A 292 -11.99 -13.16 3.76
N GLU A 293 -12.17 -14.05 4.75
CA GLU A 293 -12.61 -13.67 6.09
C GLU A 293 -11.61 -12.71 6.78
N SER A 294 -10.31 -12.87 6.52
CA SER A 294 -9.29 -11.96 7.05
C SER A 294 -9.34 -10.60 6.37
N TRP A 295 -9.51 -10.57 5.05
CA TRP A 295 -9.71 -9.32 4.32
C TRP A 295 -10.98 -8.58 4.75
N ASP A 296 -12.09 -9.31 4.92
CA ASP A 296 -13.36 -8.75 5.41
C ASP A 296 -13.21 -8.17 6.83
N ARG A 297 -12.47 -8.86 7.70
CA ARG A 297 -12.17 -8.35 9.03
C ARG A 297 -11.31 -7.09 9.01
N MET A 298 -10.33 -7.03 8.13
CA MET A 298 -9.50 -5.83 7.96
C MET A 298 -10.32 -4.63 7.45
N ALA A 299 -11.31 -4.89 6.60
CA ALA A 299 -12.19 -3.88 6.01
C ALA A 299 -13.38 -3.50 6.91
N ALA A 300 -13.59 -4.21 8.01
CA ALA A 300 -14.73 -3.95 8.91
C ALA A 300 -14.52 -2.69 9.74
N ASP A 301 -15.60 -1.93 9.96
CA ASP A 301 -15.58 -0.77 10.85
C ASP A 301 -15.52 -1.24 12.32
N HIS A 302 -14.47 -0.82 13.02
CA HIS A 302 -14.28 -1.21 14.41
C HIS A 302 -15.27 -0.48 15.33
N THR A 303 -15.83 -1.23 16.30
CA THR A 303 -16.78 -0.70 17.27
C THR A 303 -16.10 -0.50 18.63
N LEU A 304 -16.22 0.70 19.18
CA LEU A 304 -15.74 1.04 20.53
C LEU A 304 -16.56 0.35 21.62
N ASN A 305 -16.02 0.31 22.84
CA ASN A 305 -16.72 -0.25 24.03
C ASN A 305 -18.09 0.40 24.28
N GLY A 306 -18.27 1.66 23.89
CA GLY A 306 -19.54 2.37 23.98
C GLY A 306 -20.51 2.18 22.81
N GLY A 307 -20.23 1.29 21.86
CA GLY A 307 -21.04 0.97 20.70
C GLY A 307 -20.89 1.93 19.51
N SER A 308 -20.07 2.98 19.61
CA SER A 308 -19.80 3.89 18.48
C SER A 308 -18.80 3.28 17.51
N HIS A 309 -18.96 3.60 16.23
CA HIS A 309 -18.02 3.19 15.17
C HIS A 309 -16.85 4.15 15.04
N THR A 310 -15.69 3.63 14.63
CA THR A 310 -14.46 4.42 14.49
C THR A 310 -14.28 5.01 13.09
N GLY A 311 -14.90 4.43 12.07
CA GLY A 311 -14.64 4.71 10.67
C GLY A 311 -13.25 4.21 10.22
N TYR A 312 -12.66 3.25 10.97
CA TYR A 312 -11.34 2.67 10.70
C TYR A 312 -11.36 1.15 10.93
N GLY A 313 -10.81 0.43 9.98
CA GLY A 313 -10.55 -1.01 10.09
C GLY A 313 -9.09 -1.29 10.47
N TYR A 314 -8.48 -2.32 9.87
CA TYR A 314 -7.07 -2.62 10.08
C TYR A 314 -6.25 -2.04 8.92
N GLY A 315 -5.70 -0.84 9.13
CA GLY A 315 -4.88 -0.13 8.14
C GLY A 315 -5.64 0.63 7.07
N TRP A 316 -6.97 0.81 7.22
CA TRP A 316 -7.81 1.58 6.29
C TRP A 316 -8.84 2.45 7.01
N PHE A 317 -9.01 3.66 6.54
CA PHE A 317 -10.20 4.45 6.80
C PHE A 317 -11.36 3.96 5.93
N LEU A 318 -12.55 3.94 6.49
CA LEU A 318 -13.77 3.68 5.75
C LEU A 318 -14.34 5.01 5.27
N ARG A 319 -14.54 5.12 3.98
CA ARG A 319 -15.00 6.35 3.31
C ARG A 319 -16.21 6.06 2.44
N ARG A 320 -16.83 7.15 1.98
CA ARG A 320 -17.92 7.08 0.99
C ARG A 320 -17.76 8.20 -0.04
N VAL A 321 -17.73 7.84 -1.33
CA VAL A 321 -17.57 8.75 -2.45
C VAL A 321 -18.59 8.40 -3.53
N GLY A 322 -19.37 9.39 -3.99
CA GLY A 322 -20.36 9.17 -5.04
C GLY A 322 -21.42 8.11 -4.73
N GLY A 323 -21.68 7.82 -3.44
CA GLY A 323 -22.58 6.74 -3.03
C GLY A 323 -21.90 5.38 -2.82
N SER A 324 -20.66 5.18 -3.29
CA SER A 324 -19.87 3.96 -3.15
C SER A 324 -19.04 3.97 -1.87
N ASN A 325 -18.95 2.81 -1.20
CA ASN A 325 -18.08 2.62 -0.05
C ASN A 325 -16.65 2.37 -0.52
N ALA A 326 -15.70 2.97 0.20
CA ALA A 326 -14.28 2.86 -0.11
C ALA A 326 -13.45 2.56 1.14
N LEU A 327 -12.33 1.89 0.94
CA LEU A 327 -11.21 1.75 1.86
C LEU A 327 -10.12 2.70 1.39
N GLU A 328 -9.70 3.62 2.25
CA GLU A 328 -8.71 4.65 1.92
C GLU A 328 -7.59 4.64 2.94
N HIS A 329 -6.37 4.87 2.49
CA HIS A 329 -5.30 5.32 3.37
C HIS A 329 -4.32 6.20 2.61
N GLY A 330 -4.12 7.40 3.14
CA GLY A 330 -3.07 8.31 2.72
C GLY A 330 -1.79 8.17 3.55
N GLY A 331 -0.74 8.86 3.14
CA GLY A 331 0.51 8.90 3.88
C GLY A 331 1.44 10.02 3.45
N ASP A 332 2.00 10.70 4.45
CA ASP A 332 2.98 11.77 4.28
C ASP A 332 4.27 11.39 4.99
N ILE A 333 5.40 11.52 4.32
CA ILE A 333 6.70 11.17 4.89
C ILE A 333 7.85 11.84 4.13
N GLY A 334 8.58 12.75 4.81
CA GLY A 334 9.86 13.25 4.33
C GLY A 334 9.85 13.77 2.88
N GLY A 335 8.93 14.66 2.54
CA GLY A 335 8.82 15.23 1.19
C GLY A 335 8.06 14.37 0.19
N PHE A 336 7.32 13.37 0.66
CA PHE A 336 6.44 12.52 -0.15
C PHE A 336 5.04 12.54 0.42
N SER A 337 4.05 12.51 -0.46
CA SER A 337 2.64 12.35 -0.11
C SER A 337 2.02 11.31 -1.03
N ALA A 338 1.20 10.44 -0.48
CA ALA A 338 0.57 9.35 -1.22
C ALA A 338 -0.87 9.14 -0.77
N ASP A 339 -1.69 8.62 -1.66
CA ASP A 339 -3.02 8.17 -1.31
C ASP A 339 -3.46 6.99 -2.15
N THR A 340 -4.21 6.07 -1.52
CA THR A 340 -4.75 4.86 -2.14
C THR A 340 -6.23 4.70 -1.79
N TRP A 341 -7.06 4.53 -2.81
CA TRP A 341 -8.49 4.28 -2.68
C TRP A 341 -8.87 2.96 -3.34
N ARG A 342 -9.58 2.13 -2.60
CA ARG A 342 -10.13 0.87 -3.07
C ARG A 342 -11.65 0.88 -2.89
N PHE A 343 -12.39 0.61 -3.95
CA PHE A 343 -13.85 0.48 -3.98
C PHE A 343 -14.19 -0.99 -4.20
N PRO A 344 -14.43 -1.77 -3.13
CA PRO A 344 -14.55 -3.24 -3.24
C PRO A 344 -15.69 -3.69 -4.16
N LYS A 345 -16.85 -3.02 -4.10
CA LYS A 345 -18.03 -3.37 -4.92
C LYS A 345 -17.81 -3.10 -6.41
N GLU A 346 -17.16 -2.00 -6.73
CA GLU A 346 -16.86 -1.56 -8.10
C GLU A 346 -15.58 -2.19 -8.64
N GLU A 347 -14.83 -2.92 -7.79
CA GLU A 347 -13.50 -3.46 -8.05
C GLU A 347 -12.57 -2.39 -8.64
N LEU A 348 -12.69 -1.15 -8.14
CA LEU A 348 -11.90 -0.01 -8.58
C LEU A 348 -10.79 0.27 -7.56
N PHE A 349 -9.59 0.50 -8.09
CA PHE A 349 -8.42 0.93 -7.31
C PHE A 349 -7.81 2.18 -7.95
N VAL A 350 -7.49 3.16 -7.12
CA VAL A 350 -6.81 4.40 -7.52
C VAL A 350 -5.63 4.62 -6.57
N ALA A 351 -4.46 4.91 -7.13
CA ALA A 351 -3.30 5.33 -6.33
C ALA A 351 -2.64 6.56 -6.97
N VAL A 352 -2.30 7.52 -6.11
CA VAL A 352 -1.56 8.74 -6.44
C VAL A 352 -0.37 8.84 -5.50
N LEU A 353 0.86 8.78 -6.04
CA LEU A 353 2.09 8.89 -5.27
C LEU A 353 2.86 10.13 -5.75
N ALA A 354 3.03 11.11 -4.88
CA ALA A 354 3.73 12.35 -5.18
C ALA A 354 5.09 12.42 -4.47
N ASN A 355 6.09 12.95 -5.14
CA ASN A 355 7.39 13.24 -4.53
C ASN A 355 7.49 14.68 -4.01
N SER A 356 6.38 15.20 -3.53
CA SER A 356 6.30 16.45 -2.74
C SER A 356 5.15 16.35 -1.74
N ASP A 357 5.38 16.78 -0.51
CA ASP A 357 4.36 16.95 0.53
C ASP A 357 3.65 18.33 0.46
N ALA A 358 3.97 19.12 -0.58
CA ALA A 358 3.47 20.47 -0.80
C ALA A 358 2.59 20.60 -2.05
N HIS A 359 2.13 19.49 -2.63
CA HIS A 359 1.21 19.55 -3.78
C HIS A 359 -0.17 20.08 -3.37
N ASP A 360 -0.69 20.98 -4.22
CA ASP A 360 -2.06 21.46 -4.16
C ASP A 360 -2.72 21.32 -5.55
N PRO A 361 -3.78 20.51 -5.68
CA PRO A 361 -4.41 19.68 -4.63
C PRO A 361 -3.53 18.51 -4.17
N ALA A 362 -3.71 18.09 -2.91
CA ALA A 362 -3.02 16.94 -2.34
C ALA A 362 -3.48 15.59 -2.96
N PRO A 363 -2.68 14.51 -2.86
CA PRO A 363 -2.99 13.21 -3.46
C PRO A 363 -4.37 12.63 -3.09
N ASP A 364 -4.85 12.80 -1.86
CA ASP A 364 -6.18 12.39 -1.41
C ASP A 364 -7.29 13.05 -2.23
N THR A 365 -7.21 14.38 -2.38
CA THR A 365 -8.14 15.16 -3.19
C THR A 365 -8.09 14.77 -4.67
N ILE A 366 -6.90 14.48 -5.19
CA ILE A 366 -6.71 14.03 -6.58
C ILE A 366 -7.36 12.66 -6.76
N ALA A 367 -7.05 11.71 -5.89
CA ALA A 367 -7.57 10.34 -5.96
C ALA A 367 -9.10 10.30 -5.82
N GLU A 368 -9.68 11.13 -4.93
CA GLU A 368 -11.12 11.26 -4.79
C GLU A 368 -11.78 11.83 -6.07
N LYS A 369 -11.17 12.86 -6.71
CA LYS A 369 -11.65 13.41 -7.99
C LYS A 369 -11.61 12.37 -9.09
N ILE A 370 -10.51 11.62 -9.20
CA ILE A 370 -10.39 10.51 -10.16
C ILE A 370 -11.50 9.49 -9.95
N ALA A 371 -11.69 9.05 -8.69
CA ALA A 371 -12.75 8.10 -8.36
C ALA A 371 -14.14 8.62 -8.75
N LYS A 372 -14.44 9.91 -8.52
CA LYS A 372 -15.70 10.54 -8.94
C LYS A 372 -15.87 10.55 -10.47
N ILE A 373 -14.79 10.71 -11.24
CA ILE A 373 -14.86 10.66 -12.70
C ILE A 373 -15.19 9.23 -13.15
N ILE A 374 -14.53 8.24 -12.61
CA ILE A 374 -14.73 6.83 -13.00
C ILE A 374 -16.11 6.30 -12.54
N LEU A 375 -16.58 6.75 -11.37
CA LEU A 375 -17.87 6.30 -10.79
C LEU A 375 -19.09 7.09 -11.30
N ARG A 376 -18.91 8.07 -12.18
CA ARG A 376 -20.04 8.70 -12.89
C ARG A 376 -20.70 7.66 -13.78
N HIS A 377 -21.94 7.34 -13.52
CA HIS A 377 -22.81 6.45 -14.31
C HIS A 377 -23.76 7.27 -15.19
#